data_b6ed3aa94441dded509cba5442cc2c72
#
_entry.id   b6ed3aa94441dded509cba5442cc2c72
#
_cell.length_a   1.000
_cell.length_b   1.000
_cell.length_c   1.000
_cell.angle_alpha   90.00
_cell.angle_beta   90.00
_cell.angle_gamma   90.00
#
_symmetry.space_group_name_H-M   'P 1'
#
loop_
_entity.id
_entity.type
_entity.pdbx_description
1 polymer ?
#
loop_
_entity_poly.entity_id
_entity_poly.type
_entity_poly.pdbx_seq_one_letter_code
_entity_poly.pdbx_strand_id
1 'polypeptide(L)'
;MDTVKDRSLQKEAKVEAEELSDIVVHINRVTKVVKGGKNLSFSALVVVGDKKGKVGYAMGKAKEVPVAIRKGIERAKKKMITVPLKEEHTIPYKVIGKFGSGRVLLKPAAPGTGIIAGGPVRAVMELAGIQNILTKSLGTSNPHNVVKATFEGLLQLKAPAQVAKLRGKNITLS
;
A
#
# COMPACT_ATOMS: atom_id res chain seq x y z
N MET A 1 -29.97 -0.88 24.79
CA MET A 1 -29.51 0.29 24.00
C MET A 1 -28.25 -0.01 23.14
N ASP A 2 -27.71 -1.23 23.19
CA ASP A 2 -26.42 -1.59 22.53
C ASP A 2 -26.53 -2.15 21.09
N THR A 3 -27.71 -2.61 20.71
CA THR A 3 -27.94 -3.23 19.38
C THR A 3 -28.00 -2.23 18.21
N VAL A 4 -28.23 -0.94 18.46
CA VAL A 4 -28.33 0.09 17.43
C VAL A 4 -26.94 0.63 17.09
N LYS A 5 -26.03 0.73 18.08
CA LYS A 5 -24.62 1.13 17.89
C LYS A 5 -23.83 0.09 17.13
N ASP A 6 -24.06 -1.19 17.40
CA ASP A 6 -23.40 -2.29 16.67
C ASP A 6 -23.81 -2.36 15.20
N ARG A 7 -25.09 -2.08 14.89
CA ARG A 7 -25.57 -2.01 13.50
C ARG A 7 -25.04 -0.80 12.73
N SER A 8 -24.85 0.35 13.39
CA SER A 8 -24.25 1.52 12.74
C SER A 8 -22.77 1.28 12.44
N LEU A 9 -22.00 0.73 13.38
CA LEU A 9 -20.59 0.38 13.19
C LEU A 9 -20.40 -0.71 12.11
N GLN A 10 -21.30 -1.69 12.03
CA GLN A 10 -21.27 -2.70 10.96
C GLN A 10 -21.70 -2.11 9.61
N LYS A 11 -22.58 -1.11 9.59
CA LYS A 11 -22.99 -0.43 8.37
C LYS A 11 -21.89 0.51 7.83
N GLU A 12 -21.21 1.23 8.71
CA GLU A 12 -20.05 2.05 8.36
C GLU A 12 -18.88 1.20 7.87
N ALA A 13 -18.57 0.09 8.54
CA ALA A 13 -17.56 -0.88 8.09
C ALA A 13 -17.91 -1.54 6.74
N LYS A 14 -19.22 -1.71 6.45
CA LYS A 14 -19.69 -2.28 5.18
C LYS A 14 -19.68 -1.25 4.04
N VAL A 15 -19.97 0.01 4.33
CA VAL A 15 -19.89 1.11 3.36
C VAL A 15 -18.43 1.42 3.02
N GLU A 16 -17.51 1.40 3.99
CA GLU A 16 -16.06 1.52 3.74
C GLU A 16 -15.50 0.32 2.94
N ALA A 17 -16.12 -0.85 3.02
CA ALA A 17 -15.69 -2.04 2.27
C ALA A 17 -16.07 -2.01 0.78
N GLU A 18 -17.07 -1.21 0.39
CA GLU A 18 -17.56 -1.14 -1.01
C GLU A 18 -16.71 -0.23 -1.92
N GLU A 19 -15.89 0.67 -1.36
CA GLU A 19 -15.03 1.56 -2.14
C GLU A 19 -13.56 1.11 -2.28
N LEU A 20 -13.21 -0.07 -1.76
CA LEU A 20 -11.83 -0.58 -1.83
C LEU A 20 -11.51 -1.15 -3.20
N SER A 21 -10.50 -0.60 -3.85
CA SER A 21 -9.91 -1.13 -5.08
C SER A 21 -8.72 -2.04 -4.75
N ASP A 22 -8.48 -3.04 -5.57
CA ASP A 22 -7.33 -3.94 -5.43
C ASP A 22 -6.55 -4.07 -6.75
N ILE A 23 -5.24 -4.25 -6.64
CA ILE A 23 -4.34 -4.50 -7.78
C ILE A 23 -3.45 -5.68 -7.43
N VAL A 24 -3.42 -6.66 -8.32
CA VAL A 24 -2.48 -7.79 -8.23
C VAL A 24 -1.15 -7.36 -8.83
N VAL A 25 -0.13 -7.25 -7.97
CA VAL A 25 1.22 -6.80 -8.38
C VAL A 25 2.00 -7.93 -9.02
N HIS A 26 1.94 -9.13 -8.43
CA HIS A 26 2.73 -10.24 -8.92
C HIS A 26 2.14 -11.59 -8.52
N ILE A 27 2.18 -12.56 -9.45
CA ILE A 27 1.73 -13.94 -9.21
C ILE A 27 2.91 -14.86 -9.52
N ASN A 28 3.24 -15.75 -8.57
CA ASN A 28 4.25 -16.76 -8.73
C ASN A 28 3.67 -18.17 -8.54
N ARG A 29 4.05 -19.09 -9.41
CA ARG A 29 3.83 -20.53 -9.20
C ARG A 29 4.97 -21.06 -8.33
N VAL A 30 4.64 -21.64 -7.19
CA VAL A 30 5.60 -22.26 -6.27
C VAL A 30 5.37 -23.76 -6.17
N THR A 31 6.45 -24.52 -6.11
CA THR A 31 6.41 -25.98 -6.09
C THR A 31 7.16 -26.48 -4.87
N LYS A 32 6.54 -27.42 -4.14
CA LYS A 32 7.20 -28.19 -3.09
C LYS A 32 7.36 -29.63 -3.60
N VAL A 33 8.61 -30.07 -3.73
CA VAL A 33 8.92 -31.48 -4.08
C VAL A 33 8.83 -32.32 -2.82
N VAL A 34 8.11 -33.44 -2.90
CA VAL A 34 7.91 -34.42 -1.81
C VAL A 34 8.17 -35.83 -2.35
N LYS A 35 8.33 -36.82 -1.44
CA LYS A 35 8.35 -38.24 -1.87
C LYS A 35 7.05 -38.54 -2.61
N GLY A 36 7.15 -39.04 -3.85
CA GLY A 36 6.00 -39.38 -4.68
C GLY A 36 5.46 -38.27 -5.60
N GLY A 37 6.05 -37.06 -5.63
CA GLY A 37 5.61 -36.05 -6.59
C GLY A 37 5.91 -34.59 -6.24
N LYS A 38 5.16 -33.69 -6.88
CA LYS A 38 5.31 -32.22 -6.72
C LYS A 38 3.99 -31.59 -6.32
N ASN A 39 3.97 -30.88 -5.20
CA ASN A 39 2.82 -30.08 -4.78
C ASN A 39 2.93 -28.65 -5.33
N LEU A 40 2.06 -28.30 -6.28
CA LEU A 40 1.97 -26.97 -6.88
C LEU A 40 1.08 -26.06 -6.06
N SER A 41 1.47 -24.81 -5.96
CA SER A 41 0.68 -23.74 -5.35
C SER A 41 1.00 -22.40 -6.03
N PHE A 42 0.11 -21.42 -5.87
CA PHE A 42 0.31 -20.05 -6.36
C PHE A 42 0.42 -19.10 -5.20
N SER A 43 1.31 -18.11 -5.32
CA SER A 43 1.39 -16.98 -4.41
C SER A 43 1.07 -15.71 -5.18
N ALA A 44 0.15 -14.89 -4.65
CA ALA A 44 -0.22 -13.60 -5.20
C ALA A 44 0.18 -12.49 -4.23
N LEU A 45 0.91 -11.49 -4.72
CA LEU A 45 1.15 -10.23 -4.02
C LEU A 45 0.08 -9.23 -4.44
N VAL A 46 -0.73 -8.80 -3.48
CA VAL A 46 -1.87 -7.91 -3.72
C VAL A 46 -1.72 -6.64 -2.90
N VAL A 47 -2.10 -5.53 -3.49
CA VAL A 47 -2.24 -4.23 -2.84
C VAL A 47 -3.71 -3.85 -2.87
N VAL A 48 -4.23 -3.28 -1.79
CA VAL A 48 -5.62 -2.82 -1.63
C VAL A 48 -5.60 -1.40 -1.11
N GLY A 49 -6.48 -0.54 -1.60
CA GLY A 49 -6.58 0.84 -1.14
C GLY A 49 -7.93 1.48 -1.45
N ASP A 50 -8.20 2.59 -0.78
CA ASP A 50 -9.42 3.38 -0.90
C ASP A 50 -9.27 4.59 -1.83
N LYS A 51 -8.07 4.81 -2.38
CA LYS A 51 -7.69 6.01 -3.16
C LYS A 51 -7.87 7.33 -2.40
N LYS A 52 -8.04 7.27 -1.08
CA LYS A 52 -8.25 8.43 -0.18
C LYS A 52 -7.18 8.51 0.91
N GLY A 53 -6.06 7.81 0.72
CA GLY A 53 -4.93 7.81 1.65
C GLY A 53 -4.75 6.54 2.46
N LYS A 54 -5.64 5.55 2.37
CA LYS A 54 -5.46 4.27 3.04
C LYS A 54 -5.02 3.21 2.03
N VAL A 55 -3.94 2.52 2.32
CA VAL A 55 -3.40 1.46 1.45
C VAL A 55 -2.85 0.32 2.30
N GLY A 56 -3.03 -0.91 1.83
CA GLY A 56 -2.51 -2.12 2.47
C GLY A 56 -1.96 -3.09 1.45
N TYR A 57 -1.04 -3.94 1.86
CA TYR A 57 -0.56 -5.03 1.01
C TYR A 57 -0.50 -6.35 1.78
N ALA A 58 -0.67 -7.44 1.06
CA ALA A 58 -0.42 -8.76 1.61
C ALA A 58 -0.10 -9.78 0.51
N MET A 59 0.41 -10.91 0.95
CA MET A 59 0.63 -12.10 0.13
C MET A 59 -0.40 -13.17 0.49
N GLY A 60 -1.11 -13.67 -0.52
CA GLY A 60 -1.95 -14.85 -0.43
C GLY A 60 -1.26 -16.06 -1.07
N LYS A 61 -1.51 -17.26 -0.55
CA LYS A 61 -1.04 -18.53 -1.12
C LYS A 61 -2.17 -19.55 -1.12
N ALA A 62 -2.38 -20.22 -2.26
CA ALA A 62 -3.37 -21.27 -2.41
C ALA A 62 -3.00 -22.22 -3.57
N LYS A 63 -3.75 -23.31 -3.74
CA LYS A 63 -3.61 -24.23 -4.89
C LYS A 63 -4.09 -23.60 -6.20
N GLU A 64 -5.03 -22.66 -6.11
CA GLU A 64 -5.63 -21.95 -7.24
C GLU A 64 -5.34 -20.46 -7.16
N VAL A 65 -5.19 -19.80 -8.32
CA VAL A 65 -4.88 -18.36 -8.41
C VAL A 65 -5.99 -17.49 -7.81
N PRO A 66 -7.29 -17.68 -8.13
CA PRO A 66 -8.36 -16.83 -7.57
C PRO A 66 -8.43 -16.90 -6.05
N VAL A 67 -8.23 -18.10 -5.50
CA VAL A 67 -8.23 -18.29 -4.03
C VAL A 67 -7.00 -17.65 -3.37
N ALA A 68 -5.84 -17.66 -4.04
CA ALA A 68 -4.64 -16.96 -3.55
C ALA A 68 -4.86 -15.46 -3.52
N ILE A 69 -5.46 -14.86 -4.56
CA ILE A 69 -5.79 -13.43 -4.64
C ILE A 69 -6.77 -13.05 -3.54
N ARG A 70 -7.89 -13.79 -3.39
CA ARG A 70 -8.89 -13.52 -2.32
C ARG A 70 -8.26 -13.51 -0.94
N LYS A 71 -7.44 -14.50 -0.60
CA LYS A 71 -6.68 -14.53 0.66
C LYS A 71 -5.72 -13.36 0.82
N GLY A 72 -5.12 -12.90 -0.28
CA GLY A 72 -4.28 -11.71 -0.31
C GLY A 72 -5.08 -10.45 0.05
N ILE A 73 -6.22 -10.25 -0.60
CA ILE A 73 -7.12 -9.10 -0.37
C ILE A 73 -7.59 -9.06 1.10
N GLU A 74 -8.10 -10.17 1.62
CA GLU A 74 -8.56 -10.24 3.02
C GLU A 74 -7.47 -9.89 4.04
N ARG A 75 -6.24 -10.35 3.79
CA ARG A 75 -5.08 -10.04 4.63
C ARG A 75 -4.61 -8.59 4.49
N ALA A 76 -4.66 -8.04 3.27
CA ALA A 76 -4.28 -6.66 3.00
C ALA A 76 -5.24 -5.67 3.69
N LYS A 77 -6.55 -5.93 3.64
CA LYS A 77 -7.59 -5.15 4.35
C LYS A 77 -7.32 -5.01 5.86
N LYS A 78 -6.77 -6.06 6.48
CA LYS A 78 -6.43 -6.05 7.92
C LYS A 78 -5.15 -5.27 8.25
N LYS A 79 -4.34 -4.91 7.27
CA LYS A 79 -3.01 -4.28 7.43
C LYS A 79 -2.91 -2.97 6.68
N MET A 80 -4.00 -2.23 6.56
CA MET A 80 -4.00 -0.93 5.91
C MET A 80 -3.30 0.12 6.78
N ILE A 81 -2.53 0.97 6.13
CA ILE A 81 -1.88 2.15 6.73
C ILE A 81 -2.51 3.41 6.17
N THR A 82 -2.48 4.50 6.94
CA THR A 82 -2.91 5.82 6.47
C THR A 82 -1.69 6.64 6.08
N VAL A 83 -1.71 7.16 4.87
CA VAL A 83 -0.65 8.00 4.29
C VAL A 83 -1.08 9.47 4.37
N PRO A 84 -0.26 10.36 4.93
CA PRO A 84 -0.55 11.79 4.92
C PRO A 84 -0.40 12.34 3.48
N LEU A 85 -1.51 12.69 2.86
CA LEU A 85 -1.54 13.33 1.56
C LEU A 85 -1.56 14.86 1.73
N LYS A 86 -0.86 15.56 0.84
CA LYS A 86 -0.99 17.01 0.67
C LYS A 86 -2.18 17.32 -0.25
N GLU A 87 -2.74 18.54 -0.19
CA GLU A 87 -3.91 18.98 -0.95
C GLU A 87 -3.82 18.74 -2.48
N GLU A 88 -2.62 18.71 -3.03
CA GLU A 88 -2.34 18.43 -4.44
C GLU A 88 -2.22 16.92 -4.76
N HIS A 89 -2.74 16.03 -3.90
CA HIS A 89 -2.63 14.58 -4.07
C HIS A 89 -1.18 14.10 -4.29
N THR A 90 -0.25 14.68 -3.53
CA THR A 90 1.17 14.31 -3.51
C THR A 90 1.68 14.08 -2.08
N ILE A 91 2.93 13.65 -1.94
CA ILE A 91 3.58 13.48 -0.63
C ILE A 91 4.19 14.80 -0.13
N PRO A 92 4.30 15.03 1.20
CA PRO A 92 4.79 16.30 1.74
C PRO A 92 6.27 16.57 1.46
N TYR A 93 7.12 15.55 1.45
CA TYR A 93 8.57 15.70 1.22
C TYR A 93 9.20 14.43 0.66
N LYS A 94 10.44 14.56 0.17
CA LYS A 94 11.23 13.45 -0.37
C LYS A 94 11.60 12.47 0.74
N VAL A 95 11.44 11.17 0.47
CA VAL A 95 11.82 10.09 1.37
C VAL A 95 12.43 8.92 0.59
N ILE A 96 13.28 8.14 1.25
CA ILE A 96 13.81 6.88 0.72
C ILE A 96 13.37 5.77 1.67
N GLY A 97 12.42 4.95 1.19
CA GLY A 97 12.02 3.74 1.90
C GLY A 97 13.04 2.62 1.69
N LYS A 98 13.33 1.86 2.74
CA LYS A 98 14.30 0.75 2.71
C LYS A 98 13.69 -0.49 3.35
N PHE A 99 13.81 -1.62 2.66
CA PHE A 99 13.44 -2.92 3.21
C PHE A 99 14.32 -4.01 2.60
N GLY A 100 15.15 -4.69 3.43
CA GLY A 100 16.16 -5.61 2.94
C GLY A 100 17.06 -4.95 1.90
N SER A 101 17.21 -5.54 0.72
CA SER A 101 17.95 -4.97 -0.41
C SER A 101 17.12 -3.95 -1.23
N GLY A 102 15.82 -3.80 -0.94
CA GLY A 102 14.94 -2.83 -1.61
C GLY A 102 15.19 -1.41 -1.11
N ARG A 103 15.37 -0.48 -2.06
CA ARG A 103 15.45 0.97 -1.81
C ARG A 103 14.59 1.67 -2.83
N VAL A 104 13.63 2.45 -2.37
CA VAL A 104 12.70 3.18 -3.24
C VAL A 104 12.74 4.66 -2.87
N LEU A 105 13.12 5.48 -3.84
CA LEU A 105 13.05 6.93 -3.73
C LEU A 105 11.61 7.37 -4.04
N LEU A 106 11.03 8.18 -3.16
CA LEU A 106 9.76 8.85 -3.35
C LEU A 106 10.02 10.36 -3.28
N LYS A 107 9.63 11.11 -4.30
CA LYS A 107 9.81 12.57 -4.40
C LYS A 107 8.48 13.20 -4.80
N PRO A 108 8.02 14.27 -4.11
CA PRO A 108 6.82 14.98 -4.52
C PRO A 108 7.01 15.59 -5.91
N ALA A 109 5.92 15.74 -6.63
CA ALA A 109 5.90 16.31 -7.96
C ALA A 109 4.80 17.39 -8.08
N ALA A 110 4.98 18.30 -9.03
CA ALA A 110 3.99 19.32 -9.33
C ALA A 110 2.69 18.71 -9.88
N PRO A 111 1.53 19.39 -9.69
CA PRO A 111 0.28 18.97 -10.29
C PRO A 111 0.41 18.78 -11.81
N GLY A 112 -0.20 17.73 -12.34
CA GLY A 112 -0.13 17.39 -13.76
C GLY A 112 1.05 16.50 -14.16
N THR A 113 2.02 16.23 -13.27
CA THR A 113 3.14 15.30 -13.57
C THR A 113 2.66 13.85 -13.70
N GLY A 114 1.62 13.46 -12.96
CA GLY A 114 1.16 12.09 -12.90
C GLY A 114 2.06 11.17 -12.06
N ILE A 115 1.79 9.87 -12.10
CA ILE A 115 2.53 8.86 -11.36
C ILE A 115 3.67 8.32 -12.22
N ILE A 116 4.90 8.74 -11.94
CA ILE A 116 6.11 8.20 -12.57
C ILE A 116 6.74 7.17 -11.64
N ALA A 117 6.37 5.90 -11.85
CA ALA A 117 6.74 4.79 -10.98
C ALA A 117 6.88 3.47 -11.74
N GLY A 118 7.73 2.58 -11.25
CA GLY A 118 7.75 1.18 -11.67
C GLY A 118 6.50 0.42 -11.23
N GLY A 119 6.13 -0.65 -11.92
CA GLY A 119 4.87 -1.39 -11.71
C GLY A 119 4.47 -1.62 -10.25
N PRO A 120 5.30 -2.25 -9.42
CA PRO A 120 4.97 -2.49 -8.01
C PRO A 120 4.74 -1.22 -7.19
N VAL A 121 5.52 -0.15 -7.45
CA VAL A 121 5.38 1.14 -6.75
C VAL A 121 4.14 1.87 -7.27
N ARG A 122 3.90 1.84 -8.59
CA ARG A 122 2.72 2.46 -9.21
C ARG A 122 1.43 1.95 -8.61
N ALA A 123 1.28 0.62 -8.47
CA ALA A 123 0.10 0.01 -7.86
C ALA A 123 -0.16 0.53 -6.43
N VAL A 124 0.89 0.72 -5.63
CA VAL A 124 0.78 1.28 -4.28
C VAL A 124 0.34 2.75 -4.33
N MET A 125 0.92 3.57 -5.21
CA MET A 125 0.62 5.00 -5.31
C MET A 125 -0.81 5.27 -5.82
N GLU A 126 -1.24 4.54 -6.85
CA GLU A 126 -2.60 4.63 -7.39
C GLU A 126 -3.66 4.28 -6.35
N LEU A 127 -3.44 3.19 -5.59
CA LEU A 127 -4.37 2.76 -4.56
C LEU A 127 -4.32 3.62 -3.29
N ALA A 128 -3.19 4.29 -3.02
CA ALA A 128 -3.09 5.29 -1.97
C ALA A 128 -3.77 6.62 -2.32
N GLY A 129 -4.15 6.84 -3.59
CA GLY A 129 -4.76 8.09 -4.05
C GLY A 129 -3.74 9.19 -4.37
N ILE A 130 -2.46 8.85 -4.50
CA ILE A 130 -1.41 9.77 -4.92
C ILE A 130 -1.49 9.93 -6.43
N GLN A 131 -1.60 11.17 -6.92
CA GLN A 131 -1.73 11.46 -8.35
C GLN A 131 -0.43 12.01 -8.95
N ASN A 132 0.39 12.71 -8.16
CA ASN A 132 1.61 13.38 -8.64
C ASN A 132 2.81 12.96 -7.82
N ILE A 133 3.68 12.12 -8.38
CA ILE A 133 4.86 11.62 -7.69
C ILE A 133 5.94 11.15 -8.67
N LEU A 134 7.19 11.41 -8.30
CA LEU A 134 8.37 10.86 -8.97
C LEU A 134 8.99 9.78 -8.10
N THR A 135 9.21 8.59 -8.65
CA THR A 135 9.79 7.47 -7.90
C THR A 135 10.92 6.79 -8.69
N LYS A 136 11.85 6.18 -7.96
CA LYS A 136 12.89 5.34 -8.55
C LYS A 136 13.24 4.20 -7.61
N SER A 137 13.20 2.98 -8.13
CA SER A 137 13.77 1.83 -7.42
C SER A 137 15.29 1.84 -7.61
N LEU A 138 16.02 1.94 -6.49
CA LEU A 138 17.48 2.07 -6.44
C LEU A 138 18.18 0.76 -6.03
N GLY A 139 17.42 -0.22 -5.57
CA GLY A 139 17.93 -1.50 -5.08
C GLY A 139 17.49 -2.67 -5.96
N THR A 140 16.90 -3.65 -5.33
CA THR A 140 16.41 -4.86 -5.99
C THR A 140 15.21 -4.61 -6.90
N SER A 141 15.04 -5.46 -7.90
CA SER A 141 13.83 -5.53 -8.74
C SER A 141 12.77 -6.50 -8.20
N ASN A 142 13.04 -7.21 -7.08
CA ASN A 142 12.07 -8.13 -6.48
C ASN A 142 10.80 -7.39 -6.01
N PRO A 143 9.61 -7.67 -6.60
CA PRO A 143 8.38 -6.96 -6.30
C PRO A 143 8.01 -6.95 -4.82
N HIS A 144 8.28 -8.03 -4.10
CA HIS A 144 8.00 -8.12 -2.66
C HIS A 144 8.82 -7.12 -1.84
N ASN A 145 10.12 -6.99 -2.13
CA ASN A 145 10.98 -6.06 -1.43
C ASN A 145 10.69 -4.61 -1.83
N VAL A 146 10.38 -4.38 -3.11
CA VAL A 146 10.02 -3.06 -3.63
C VAL A 146 8.73 -2.56 -2.97
N VAL A 147 7.66 -3.37 -2.91
CA VAL A 147 6.41 -2.98 -2.24
C VAL A 147 6.66 -2.69 -0.76
N LYS A 148 7.37 -3.56 -0.05
CA LYS A 148 7.69 -3.34 1.37
C LYS A 148 8.51 -2.07 1.60
N ALA A 149 9.54 -1.84 0.78
CA ALA A 149 10.34 -0.61 0.84
C ALA A 149 9.48 0.64 0.58
N THR A 150 8.53 0.56 -0.34
CA THR A 150 7.57 1.65 -0.60
C THR A 150 6.72 1.93 0.63
N PHE A 151 6.18 0.91 1.27
CA PHE A 151 5.39 1.05 2.50
C PHE A 151 6.20 1.63 3.65
N GLU A 152 7.46 1.20 3.84
CA GLU A 152 8.36 1.80 4.84
C GLU A 152 8.63 3.28 4.55
N GLY A 153 8.76 3.67 3.28
CA GLY A 153 8.87 5.07 2.88
C GLY A 153 7.61 5.87 3.21
N LEU A 154 6.43 5.32 2.95
CA LEU A 154 5.15 5.96 3.28
C LEU A 154 4.92 6.09 4.79
N LEU A 155 5.32 5.09 5.58
CA LEU A 155 5.24 5.12 7.05
C LEU A 155 6.16 6.16 7.69
N GLN A 156 7.28 6.51 7.05
CA GLN A 156 8.19 7.56 7.50
C GLN A 156 7.61 8.97 7.30
N LEU A 157 6.61 9.12 6.44
CA LEU A 157 5.97 10.42 6.18
C LEU A 157 5.17 10.86 7.41
N LYS A 158 5.43 12.08 7.86
CA LYS A 158 4.68 12.73 8.94
C LYS A 158 3.98 13.96 8.39
N ALA A 159 2.72 14.13 8.71
CA ALA A 159 2.01 15.37 8.37
C ALA A 159 2.67 16.57 9.07
N PRO A 160 2.91 17.68 8.37
CA PRO A 160 3.53 18.88 8.96
C PRO A 160 2.81 19.37 10.23
N ALA A 161 1.49 19.27 10.24
CA ALA A 161 0.67 19.61 11.41
C ALA A 161 0.97 18.74 12.65
N GLN A 162 1.25 17.43 12.43
CA GLN A 162 1.66 16.54 13.53
C GLN A 162 3.04 16.92 14.09
N VAL A 163 3.98 17.27 13.20
CA VAL A 163 5.32 17.70 13.61
C VAL A 163 5.26 19.05 14.37
N ALA A 164 4.42 19.98 13.90
CA ALA A 164 4.16 21.26 14.59
C ALA A 164 3.64 21.04 16.01
N LYS A 165 2.62 20.18 16.15
CA LYS A 165 2.03 19.82 17.45
C LYS A 165 3.05 19.18 18.40
N LEU A 166 3.88 18.25 17.90
CA LEU A 166 4.94 17.61 18.70
C LEU A 166 6.03 18.58 19.15
N ARG A 167 6.31 19.62 18.36
CA ARG A 167 7.32 20.67 18.69
C ARG A 167 6.76 21.86 19.47
N GLY A 168 5.45 21.90 19.73
CA GLY A 168 4.79 23.03 20.39
C GLY A 168 4.89 24.35 19.62
N LYS A 169 5.09 24.32 18.30
CA LYS A 169 5.25 25.50 17.43
C LYS A 169 4.14 25.53 16.38
N ASN A 170 3.50 26.68 16.22
CA ASN A 170 2.60 26.88 15.09
C ASN A 170 3.46 27.11 13.83
N ILE A 171 3.46 26.14 12.93
CA ILE A 171 4.14 26.23 11.64
C ILE A 171 3.07 26.66 10.63
N THR A 172 3.09 27.93 10.22
CA THR A 172 2.38 28.42 9.04
C THR A 172 3.18 27.93 7.82
N LEU A 173 2.61 27.02 7.04
CA LEU A 173 3.15 26.63 5.75
C LEU A 173 2.79 27.73 4.76
N SER A 174 3.77 28.49 4.34
CA SER A 174 3.67 29.40 3.18
C SER A 174 3.81 28.61 1.88
#